data_ded5a8a1467be2d1d8774b6d6d34155d
#
_entry.id   ded5a8a1467be2d1d8774b6d6d34155d
#
_cell.length_a   1.000
_cell.length_b   1.000
_cell.length_c   1.000
_cell.angle_alpha   90.00
_cell.angle_beta   90.00
_cell.angle_gamma   90.00
#
_symmetry.space_group_name_H-M   'P 1'
#
loop_
_entity.id
_entity.type
_entity.pdbx_description
1 polymer ?
#
loop_
_entity_poly.entity_id
_entity_poly.type
_entity_poly.pdbx_seq_one_letter_code
_entity_poly.pdbx_strand_id
1 'polypeptide(L)'
;MPDHFVAPDGTSGASQAELDVLHGLIRTCKDGENGFRTAADHVKDPTLRQAFDQQSRERAGFADALLEVARREGAAFGTKGHFAGVLHCGWMNVKAAVLHSDQAILAECVRGENVAIRVYDEALQQELSGDVRALVERQYLHLRDAHDFVRSFETVEPAS
;
A
#
# COMPACT_ATOMS: atom_id res chain seq x y z
N MET A 1 44.00 -29.97 20.30
CA MET A 1 42.76 -29.87 19.53
C MET A 1 42.20 -28.48 19.76
N PRO A 2 42.33 -27.55 18.81
CA PRO A 2 41.69 -26.26 18.99
C PRO A 2 40.20 -26.42 18.71
N ASP A 3 39.39 -26.13 19.71
CA ASP A 3 37.93 -26.00 19.58
C ASP A 3 37.62 -24.95 18.54
N HIS A 4 37.06 -25.40 17.44
CA HIS A 4 36.51 -24.53 16.43
C HIS A 4 35.17 -24.00 16.99
N PHE A 5 35.23 -22.86 17.70
CA PHE A 5 34.06 -22.10 18.02
C PHE A 5 33.54 -21.50 16.73
N VAL A 6 32.58 -22.17 16.11
CA VAL A 6 31.78 -21.59 15.03
C VAL A 6 30.79 -20.64 15.72
N ALA A 7 31.07 -19.36 15.65
CA ALA A 7 30.08 -18.37 16.02
C ALA A 7 28.82 -18.59 15.15
N PRO A 8 27.60 -18.59 15.70
CA PRO A 8 26.42 -18.59 14.88
C PRO A 8 26.40 -17.27 14.10
N ASP A 9 26.47 -17.37 12.79
CA ASP A 9 26.25 -16.24 11.91
C ASP A 9 24.83 -15.72 12.13
N GLY A 10 24.70 -14.83 13.11
CA GLY A 10 23.44 -14.18 13.49
C GLY A 10 23.10 -12.99 12.61
N THR A 11 23.36 -13.05 11.33
CA THR A 11 22.78 -12.14 10.34
C THR A 11 21.74 -12.89 9.55
N SER A 12 20.63 -13.17 10.21
CA SER A 12 19.41 -13.59 9.53
C SER A 12 18.83 -12.35 8.84
N GLY A 13 19.40 -11.98 7.70
CA GLY A 13 18.74 -11.07 6.78
C GLY A 13 17.43 -11.69 6.31
N ALA A 14 16.47 -10.84 5.90
CA ALA A 14 15.21 -11.30 5.34
C ALA A 14 15.46 -12.29 4.19
N SER A 15 14.63 -13.31 4.11
CA SER A 15 14.65 -14.21 2.96
C SER A 15 14.29 -13.45 1.69
N GLN A 16 14.76 -13.94 0.53
CA GLN A 16 14.37 -13.34 -0.77
C GLN A 16 12.84 -13.28 -0.93
N ALA A 17 12.13 -14.28 -0.44
CA ALA A 17 10.67 -14.31 -0.45
C ALA A 17 10.06 -13.17 0.38
N GLU A 18 10.59 -12.88 1.57
CA GLU A 18 10.15 -11.75 2.40
C GLU A 18 10.46 -10.40 1.73
N LEU A 19 11.63 -10.25 1.11
CA LEU A 19 11.96 -9.04 0.35
C LEU A 19 11.03 -8.82 -0.85
N ASP A 20 10.63 -9.88 -1.52
CA ASP A 20 9.66 -9.80 -2.62
C ASP A 20 8.27 -9.36 -2.13
N VAL A 21 7.85 -9.86 -0.96
CA VAL A 21 6.61 -9.39 -0.31
C VAL A 21 6.70 -7.90 0.02
N LEU A 22 7.78 -7.46 0.66
CA LEU A 22 8.00 -6.04 0.98
C LEU A 22 7.97 -5.16 -0.27
N HIS A 23 8.61 -5.59 -1.36
CA HIS A 23 8.53 -4.91 -2.65
C HIS A 23 7.10 -4.74 -3.16
N GLY A 24 6.31 -5.80 -3.11
CA GLY A 24 4.91 -5.79 -3.53
C GLY A 24 4.08 -4.81 -2.70
N LEU A 25 4.28 -4.79 -1.38
CA LEU A 25 3.58 -3.88 -0.47
C LEU A 25 3.97 -2.41 -0.68
N ILE A 26 5.27 -2.13 -0.84
CA ILE A 26 5.76 -0.77 -1.13
C ILE A 26 5.13 -0.24 -2.42
N ARG A 27 5.10 -1.06 -3.45
CA ARG A 27 4.48 -0.71 -4.72
C ARG A 27 3.00 -0.44 -4.56
N THR A 28 2.28 -1.29 -3.84
CA THR A 28 0.85 -1.11 -3.56
C THR A 28 0.58 0.21 -2.83
N CYS A 29 1.42 0.57 -1.86
CA CYS A 29 1.32 1.86 -1.17
C CYS A 29 1.60 3.04 -2.10
N LYS A 30 2.60 2.96 -2.97
CA LYS A 30 2.91 4.02 -3.94
C LYS A 30 1.80 4.20 -4.97
N ASP A 31 1.19 3.13 -5.42
CA ASP A 31 0.02 3.19 -6.29
C ASP A 31 -1.17 3.85 -5.59
N GLY A 32 -1.40 3.51 -4.33
CA GLY A 32 -2.44 4.13 -3.50
C GLY A 32 -2.17 5.62 -3.28
N GLU A 33 -0.94 6.02 -2.94
CA GLU A 33 -0.53 7.41 -2.82
C GLU A 33 -0.87 8.20 -4.08
N ASN A 34 -0.47 7.71 -5.23
CA ASN A 34 -0.70 8.38 -6.52
C ASN A 34 -2.18 8.39 -6.91
N GLY A 35 -2.88 7.29 -6.68
CA GLY A 35 -4.31 7.18 -6.98
C GLY A 35 -5.15 8.14 -6.15
N PHE A 36 -4.95 8.20 -4.86
CA PHE A 36 -5.64 9.15 -3.98
C PHE A 36 -5.27 10.61 -4.26
N ARG A 37 -4.00 10.88 -4.59
CA ARG A 37 -3.59 12.23 -4.98
C ARG A 37 -4.33 12.66 -6.25
N THR A 38 -4.36 11.81 -7.26
CA THR A 38 -5.12 12.09 -8.51
C THR A 38 -6.60 12.30 -8.22
N ALA A 39 -7.19 11.47 -7.36
CA ALA A 39 -8.57 11.63 -6.96
C ALA A 39 -8.83 12.98 -6.25
N ALA A 40 -7.96 13.35 -5.29
CA ALA A 40 -8.06 14.62 -4.58
C ALA A 40 -7.97 15.83 -5.51
N ASP A 41 -7.09 15.78 -6.52
CA ASP A 41 -6.91 16.87 -7.48
C ASP A 41 -8.13 17.10 -8.37
N HIS A 42 -9.00 16.12 -8.53
CA HIS A 42 -10.08 16.15 -9.51
C HIS A 42 -11.48 16.11 -8.93
N VAL A 43 -11.69 15.69 -7.68
CA VAL A 43 -13.01 15.77 -7.05
C VAL A 43 -13.39 17.23 -6.80
N LYS A 44 -14.68 17.51 -6.94
CA LYS A 44 -15.27 18.84 -6.71
C LYS A 44 -15.65 19.02 -5.24
N ASP A 45 -16.11 17.96 -4.59
CA ASP A 45 -16.52 17.97 -3.20
C ASP A 45 -15.30 18.21 -2.29
N PRO A 46 -15.27 19.28 -1.48
CA PRO A 46 -14.13 19.58 -0.61
C PRO A 46 -13.92 18.55 0.51
N THR A 47 -14.97 17.86 0.95
CA THR A 47 -14.89 16.81 1.97
C THR A 47 -14.21 15.58 1.41
N LEU A 48 -14.57 15.15 0.21
CA LEU A 48 -13.88 14.08 -0.50
C LEU A 48 -12.43 14.42 -0.80
N ARG A 49 -12.16 15.65 -1.21
CA ARG A 49 -10.78 16.11 -1.45
C ARG A 49 -9.92 15.95 -0.22
N GLN A 50 -10.40 16.43 0.92
CA GLN A 50 -9.67 16.32 2.19
C GLN A 50 -9.45 14.85 2.59
N ALA A 51 -10.46 14.01 2.43
CA ALA A 51 -10.36 12.58 2.71
C ALA A 51 -9.30 11.91 1.83
N PHE A 52 -9.31 12.17 0.53
CA PHE A 52 -8.34 11.58 -0.39
C PHE A 52 -6.91 12.11 -0.19
N ASP A 53 -6.74 13.41 0.11
CA ASP A 53 -5.45 13.97 0.49
C ASP A 53 -4.86 13.29 1.72
N GLN A 54 -5.69 13.01 2.72
CA GLN A 54 -5.28 12.30 3.91
C GLN A 54 -4.84 10.87 3.57
N GLN A 55 -5.63 10.14 2.78
CA GLN A 55 -5.30 8.79 2.37
C GLN A 55 -4.00 8.74 1.55
N SER A 56 -3.78 9.69 0.65
CA SER A 56 -2.53 9.80 -0.10
C SER A 56 -1.32 9.91 0.82
N ARG A 57 -1.39 10.79 1.83
CA ARG A 57 -0.30 10.97 2.81
C ARG A 57 -0.08 9.72 3.67
N GLU A 58 -1.12 9.05 4.09
CA GLU A 58 -1.00 7.80 4.84
C GLU A 58 -0.31 6.72 4.02
N ARG A 59 -0.65 6.57 2.74
CA ARG A 59 0.01 5.61 1.84
C ARG A 59 1.48 5.92 1.63
N ALA A 60 1.84 7.19 1.53
CA ALA A 60 3.24 7.61 1.47
C ALA A 60 4.00 7.19 2.74
N GLY A 61 3.42 7.43 3.91
CA GLY A 61 3.99 7.02 5.20
C GLY A 61 4.15 5.51 5.33
N PHE A 62 3.19 4.73 4.84
CA PHE A 62 3.30 3.27 4.82
C PHE A 62 4.43 2.78 3.91
N ALA A 63 4.57 3.36 2.74
CA ALA A 63 5.67 3.04 1.83
C ALA A 63 7.03 3.35 2.46
N ASP A 64 7.17 4.49 3.13
CA ASP A 64 8.41 4.89 3.80
C ASP A 64 8.77 3.94 4.95
N ALA A 65 7.80 3.52 5.76
CA ALA A 65 8.02 2.56 6.84
C ALA A 65 8.45 1.18 6.31
N LEU A 66 7.83 0.71 5.24
CA LEU A 66 8.20 -0.55 4.58
C LEU A 66 9.60 -0.48 3.95
N LEU A 67 9.93 0.65 3.32
CA LEU A 67 11.27 0.90 2.75
C LEU A 67 12.35 0.87 3.83
N GLU A 68 12.10 1.47 4.99
CA GLU A 68 13.03 1.49 6.10
C GLU A 68 13.31 0.07 6.61
N VAL A 69 12.27 -0.74 6.79
CA VAL A 69 12.42 -2.14 7.19
C VAL A 69 13.18 -2.92 6.14
N ALA A 70 12.82 -2.76 4.87
CA ALA A 70 13.50 -3.46 3.77
C ALA A 70 15.00 -3.11 3.68
N ARG A 71 15.37 -1.86 3.94
CA ARG A 71 16.78 -1.44 3.98
C ARG A 71 17.54 -2.08 5.15
N ARG A 72 16.94 -2.17 6.34
CA ARG A 72 17.53 -2.86 7.48
C ARG A 72 17.79 -4.32 7.19
N GLU A 73 16.91 -4.95 6.42
CA GLU A 73 17.02 -6.35 6.01
C GLU A 73 18.00 -6.57 4.83
N GLY A 74 18.72 -5.51 4.43
CA GLY A 74 19.77 -5.60 3.41
C GLY A 74 19.27 -5.51 1.96
N ALA A 75 18.03 -5.08 1.74
CA ALA A 75 17.55 -4.86 0.39
C ALA A 75 18.24 -3.65 -0.24
N ALA A 76 18.92 -3.88 -1.35
CA ALA A 76 19.40 -2.83 -2.22
C ALA A 76 18.24 -2.37 -3.13
N PHE A 77 17.45 -1.41 -2.66
CA PHE A 77 16.51 -0.74 -3.55
C PHE A 77 17.25 0.30 -4.35
N GLY A 78 17.48 0.00 -5.63
CA GLY A 78 18.01 0.96 -6.58
C GLY A 78 17.12 2.20 -6.63
N THR A 79 17.72 3.36 -6.44
CA THR A 79 17.09 4.64 -6.62
C THR A 79 16.46 4.74 -8.02
N LYS A 80 15.18 5.08 -8.07
CA LYS A 80 14.42 5.54 -9.26
C LYS A 80 14.08 4.53 -10.38
N GLY A 81 14.67 3.34 -10.46
CA GLY A 81 14.45 2.46 -11.63
C GLY A 81 13.49 1.29 -11.41
N HIS A 82 13.35 0.78 -10.21
CA HIS A 82 12.62 -0.45 -9.93
C HIS A 82 11.09 -0.28 -9.81
N PHE A 83 10.62 0.94 -9.61
CA PHE A 83 9.21 1.26 -9.50
C PHE A 83 8.61 1.92 -10.74
N ALA A 84 9.46 2.29 -11.71
CA ALA A 84 9.02 2.89 -12.96
C ALA A 84 8.68 1.78 -13.96
N GLY A 85 7.43 1.50 -14.17
CA GLY A 85 7.00 0.68 -15.30
C GLY A 85 5.98 -0.40 -15.05
N VAL A 86 5.51 -0.60 -13.84
CA VAL A 86 4.38 -1.49 -13.60
C VAL A 86 3.19 -0.66 -13.14
N LEU A 87 2.41 -0.23 -14.12
CA LEU A 87 1.07 0.31 -13.89
C LEU A 87 0.23 -0.78 -13.22
N HIS A 88 -0.15 -0.54 -11.98
CA HIS A 88 -0.97 -1.50 -11.27
C HIS A 88 -2.44 -1.36 -11.63
N CYS A 89 -3.03 -2.51 -11.86
CA CYS A 89 -4.44 -2.66 -12.23
C CYS A 89 -5.42 -2.02 -11.22
N GLY A 90 -4.93 -1.71 -10.00
CA GLY A 90 -5.75 -1.11 -8.95
C GLY A 90 -6.25 0.30 -9.23
N TRP A 91 -5.44 1.14 -9.90
CA TRP A 91 -5.70 2.57 -10.03
C TRP A 91 -5.76 3.09 -11.47
N MET A 92 -5.82 2.20 -12.44
CA MET A 92 -5.77 2.55 -13.87
C MET A 92 -6.92 3.44 -14.34
N ASN A 93 -8.08 3.35 -13.72
CA ASN A 93 -9.30 3.99 -14.20
C ASN A 93 -9.64 5.30 -13.49
N VAL A 94 -8.83 5.76 -12.51
CA VAL A 94 -9.11 7.03 -11.81
C VAL A 94 -9.14 8.19 -12.81
N LYS A 95 -8.20 8.25 -13.75
CA LYS A 95 -8.18 9.28 -14.79
C LYS A 95 -9.41 9.26 -15.70
N ALA A 96 -9.92 8.08 -16.02
CA ALA A 96 -11.15 7.95 -16.78
C ALA A 96 -12.38 8.35 -15.96
N ALA A 97 -12.41 8.00 -14.67
CA ALA A 97 -13.49 8.35 -13.75
C ALA A 97 -13.65 9.87 -13.54
N VAL A 98 -12.55 10.61 -13.63
CA VAL A 98 -12.53 12.10 -13.54
C VAL A 98 -13.48 12.76 -14.55
N LEU A 99 -13.65 12.17 -15.71
CA LEU A 99 -14.53 12.70 -16.75
C LEU A 99 -16.02 12.53 -16.46
N HIS A 100 -16.38 11.77 -15.41
CA HIS A 100 -17.78 11.42 -15.14
C HIS A 100 -18.36 12.16 -13.93
N SER A 101 -17.89 11.87 -12.73
CA SER A 101 -18.44 12.46 -11.50
C SER A 101 -17.56 12.16 -10.28
N ASP A 102 -17.78 12.88 -9.19
CA ASP A 102 -17.15 12.59 -7.90
C ASP A 102 -17.47 11.18 -7.41
N GLN A 103 -18.71 10.69 -7.66
CA GLN A 103 -19.09 9.32 -7.29
C GLN A 103 -18.32 8.26 -8.11
N ALA A 104 -18.04 8.53 -9.39
CA ALA A 104 -17.22 7.64 -10.20
C ALA A 104 -15.76 7.60 -9.69
N ILE A 105 -15.20 8.74 -9.30
CA ILE A 105 -13.87 8.81 -8.68
C ILE A 105 -13.85 8.04 -7.37
N LEU A 106 -14.86 8.24 -6.53
CA LEU A 106 -15.01 7.54 -5.25
C LEU A 106 -15.07 6.02 -5.44
N ALA A 107 -15.88 5.54 -6.40
CA ALA A 107 -15.99 4.12 -6.70
C ALA A 107 -14.63 3.51 -7.11
N GLU A 108 -13.82 4.24 -7.89
CA GLU A 108 -12.48 3.80 -8.25
C GLU A 108 -11.52 3.78 -7.05
N CYS A 109 -11.64 4.74 -6.12
CA CYS A 109 -10.88 4.73 -4.87
C CYS A 109 -11.24 3.50 -4.01
N VAL A 110 -12.52 3.19 -3.84
CA VAL A 110 -12.98 2.00 -3.12
C VAL A 110 -12.44 0.73 -3.78
N ARG A 111 -12.49 0.65 -5.11
CA ARG A 111 -11.95 -0.49 -5.85
C ARG A 111 -10.44 -0.65 -5.64
N GLY A 112 -9.68 0.44 -5.70
CA GLY A 112 -8.23 0.44 -5.43
C GLY A 112 -7.90 -0.01 -4.01
N GLU A 113 -8.68 0.42 -3.02
CA GLU A 113 -8.54 -0.02 -1.64
C GLU A 113 -8.80 -1.53 -1.49
N ASN A 114 -9.80 -2.05 -2.14
CA ASN A 114 -10.08 -3.51 -2.13
C ASN A 114 -8.90 -4.32 -2.69
N VAL A 115 -8.22 -3.82 -3.73
CA VAL A 115 -7.01 -4.44 -4.25
C VAL A 115 -5.88 -4.39 -3.23
N ALA A 116 -5.66 -3.23 -2.60
CA ALA A 116 -4.62 -3.07 -1.58
C ALA A 116 -4.85 -4.00 -0.38
N ILE A 117 -6.07 -4.08 0.14
CA ILE A 117 -6.44 -4.99 1.23
C ILE A 117 -6.13 -6.45 0.87
N ARG A 118 -6.45 -6.88 -0.34
CA ARG A 118 -6.14 -8.23 -0.81
C ARG A 118 -4.65 -8.50 -0.85
N VAL A 119 -3.85 -7.55 -1.34
CA VAL A 119 -2.38 -7.70 -1.39
C VAL A 119 -1.80 -7.83 0.02
N TYR A 120 -2.28 -7.03 0.97
CA TYR A 120 -1.86 -7.13 2.37
C TYR A 120 -2.30 -8.44 3.02
N ASP A 121 -3.52 -8.90 2.75
CA ASP A 121 -4.02 -10.18 3.25
C ASP A 121 -3.17 -11.36 2.74
N GLU A 122 -2.84 -11.36 1.45
CA GLU A 122 -1.94 -12.36 0.86
C GLU A 122 -0.53 -12.29 1.46
N ALA A 123 0.00 -11.08 1.72
CA ALA A 123 1.29 -10.89 2.35
C ALA A 123 1.33 -11.49 3.77
N LEU A 124 0.25 -11.31 4.55
CA LEU A 124 0.13 -11.85 5.92
C LEU A 124 0.04 -13.37 5.97
N GLN A 125 -0.24 -14.04 4.85
CA GLN A 125 -0.21 -15.50 4.73
C GLN A 125 1.18 -16.05 4.44
N GLN A 126 2.16 -15.18 4.14
CA GLN A 126 3.53 -15.56 3.91
C GLN A 126 4.32 -15.65 5.22
N GLU A 127 5.49 -16.28 5.18
CA GLU A 127 6.42 -16.27 6.30
C GLU A 127 7.11 -14.91 6.38
N LEU A 128 6.78 -14.15 7.42
CA LEU A 128 7.33 -12.84 7.70
C LEU A 128 8.04 -12.86 9.05
N SER A 129 9.19 -12.17 9.15
CA SER A 129 9.85 -11.93 10.43
C SER A 129 8.92 -11.14 11.37
N GLY A 130 9.16 -11.24 12.69
CA GLY A 130 8.25 -10.67 13.69
C GLY A 130 8.00 -9.18 13.51
N ASP A 131 9.06 -8.40 13.25
CA ASP A 131 8.97 -6.95 13.08
C ASP A 131 8.23 -6.57 11.78
N VAL A 132 8.50 -7.29 10.70
CA VAL A 132 7.81 -7.10 9.41
C VAL A 132 6.33 -7.44 9.55
N ARG A 133 6.02 -8.58 10.15
CA ARG A 133 4.63 -8.99 10.39
C ARG A 133 3.86 -7.95 11.19
N ALA A 134 4.42 -7.47 12.29
CA ALA A 134 3.77 -6.47 13.14
C ALA A 134 3.49 -5.16 12.38
N LEU A 135 4.42 -4.71 11.54
CA LEU A 135 4.24 -3.52 10.70
C LEU A 135 3.12 -3.75 9.67
N VAL A 136 3.15 -4.86 8.96
CA VAL A 136 2.17 -5.20 7.92
C VAL A 136 0.77 -5.34 8.53
N GLU A 137 0.63 -5.99 9.69
CA GLU A 137 -0.64 -6.11 10.42
C GLU A 137 -1.23 -4.74 10.80
N ARG A 138 -0.40 -3.83 11.34
CA ARG A 138 -0.85 -2.47 11.65
C ARG A 138 -1.34 -1.72 10.41
N GLN A 139 -0.59 -1.77 9.34
CA GLN A 139 -0.96 -1.13 8.08
C GLN A 139 -2.23 -1.74 7.49
N TYR A 140 -2.38 -3.06 7.57
CA TYR A 140 -3.58 -3.76 7.11
C TYR A 140 -4.85 -3.28 7.84
N LEU A 141 -4.78 -3.13 9.16
CA LEU A 141 -5.92 -2.60 9.94
C LEU A 141 -6.27 -1.17 9.52
N HIS A 142 -5.28 -0.31 9.32
CA HIS A 142 -5.50 1.04 8.81
C HIS A 142 -6.10 1.06 7.40
N LEU A 143 -5.68 0.16 6.52
CA LEU A 143 -6.27 0.01 5.19
C LEU A 143 -7.76 -0.33 5.27
N ARG A 144 -8.14 -1.22 6.17
CA ARG A 144 -9.55 -1.59 6.35
C ARG A 144 -10.38 -0.45 6.89
N ASP A 145 -9.87 0.26 7.89
CA ASP A 145 -10.55 1.44 8.44
C ASP A 145 -10.70 2.54 7.38
N ALA A 146 -9.66 2.78 6.59
CA ALA A 146 -9.69 3.74 5.49
C ALA A 146 -10.68 3.35 4.40
N HIS A 147 -10.73 2.08 4.04
CA HIS A 147 -11.70 1.54 3.09
C HIS A 147 -13.14 1.81 3.55
N ASP A 148 -13.46 1.49 4.80
CA ASP A 148 -14.78 1.70 5.37
C ASP A 148 -15.12 3.18 5.44
N PHE A 149 -14.16 4.03 5.79
CA PHE A 149 -14.30 5.48 5.79
C PHE A 149 -14.59 6.03 4.38
N VAL A 150 -13.79 5.67 3.39
CA VAL A 150 -13.98 6.11 2.00
C VAL A 150 -15.32 5.60 1.46
N ARG A 151 -15.65 4.36 1.73
CA ARG A 151 -16.92 3.75 1.32
C ARG A 151 -18.14 4.45 1.93
N SER A 152 -18.01 5.03 3.13
CA SER A 152 -19.12 5.75 3.78
C SER A 152 -19.61 6.98 2.99
N PHE A 153 -18.82 7.48 2.04
CA PHE A 153 -19.22 8.56 1.15
C PHE A 153 -19.99 8.09 -0.09
N GLU A 154 -20.09 6.77 -0.32
CA GLU A 154 -20.94 6.26 -1.39
C GLU A 154 -22.39 6.59 -1.08
N THR A 155 -23.04 7.30 -1.99
CA THR A 155 -24.47 7.55 -1.88
C THR A 155 -25.21 6.25 -2.10
N VAL A 156 -26.05 5.86 -1.13
CA VAL A 156 -27.05 4.82 -1.36
C VAL A 156 -28.06 5.41 -2.34
N GLU A 157 -28.07 4.92 -3.57
CA GLU A 157 -29.16 5.28 -4.49
C GLU A 157 -30.48 4.85 -3.83
N PRO A 158 -31.45 5.76 -3.71
CA PRO A 158 -32.76 5.37 -3.24
C PRO A 158 -33.31 4.34 -4.23
N ALA A 159 -33.74 3.18 -3.70
CA ALA A 159 -34.40 2.15 -4.48
C ALA A 159 -35.59 2.76 -5.22
N SER A 160 -35.53 2.76 -6.55
CA SER A 160 -36.61 3.18 -7.42
C SER A 160 -37.75 2.22 -7.37
#